data_fed632e697c0c6e1c4af1784b9f534f9
#
_entry.id   fed632e697c0c6e1c4af1784b9f534f9
#
_cell.length_a   1.000
_cell.length_b   1.000
_cell.length_c   1.000
_cell.angle_alpha   90.00
_cell.angle_beta   90.00
_cell.angle_gamma   90.00
#
_symmetry.space_group_name_H-M   'P 1'
#
loop_
_entity.id
_entity.type
_entity.pdbx_description
1 polymer ?
#
loop_
_entity_poly.entity_id
_entity_poly.type
_entity_poly.pdbx_seq_one_letter_code
_entity_poly.pdbx_strand_id
1 'polypeptide(L)'
;MPDSAAMSSATFQLARELISRASVTPNDAGCQEILRQRLARLGFKAEPMRHGEVDNLWARRGNRAPLVCFAGHTDVVPTGPLGQWQSDPFTPTVRDGVLYGRGAADMKSSLAAFVTAIEAFLSQHPDHPGSIALLITSDEEGVAVDGTVKVVEALRARGEKIDYCIVGEPSSVRTLGDTIKNGRRGSLSGELLVRGIQGHIAYPLQSRNPIHQFAPALAEIAATEWDPGNESFPPTTWQVSNIGAGTGATNVIPGELKVSFNFRFSTASTVESLKSRVHAILDRHRLDYALDWSLSGKPFLTARGKLVETLTDAVERVTGQHPQLSTAGGTSDGRFITEICPEIVELGPVNASIHKLNEHIAIADLDALSKIYQQALTDLLNAR
;
A
#
# COMPACT_ATOMS: atom_id res chain seq x y z
N MET A 1 -23.75 24.10 6.25
CA MET A 1 -23.83 23.62 4.85
C MET A 1 -22.40 23.42 4.38
N PRO A 2 -22.07 22.31 3.70
CA PRO A 2 -20.73 22.19 3.13
C PRO A 2 -20.47 23.37 2.20
N ASP A 3 -19.25 23.88 2.20
CA ASP A 3 -18.83 25.00 1.39
C ASP A 3 -19.07 24.66 -0.09
N SER A 4 -19.95 25.39 -0.75
CA SER A 4 -20.32 25.17 -2.16
C SER A 4 -19.10 25.31 -3.10
N ALA A 5 -18.09 26.09 -2.69
CA ALA A 5 -16.84 26.27 -3.42
C ALA A 5 -16.00 24.97 -3.40
N ALA A 6 -15.89 24.28 -2.27
CA ALA A 6 -15.16 23.02 -2.17
C ALA A 6 -15.80 21.91 -3.02
N MET A 7 -17.12 21.87 -3.13
CA MET A 7 -17.85 20.93 -3.98
C MET A 7 -17.75 21.22 -5.48
N SER A 8 -17.32 22.41 -5.86
CA SER A 8 -17.08 22.82 -7.25
C SER A 8 -15.60 22.67 -7.67
N SER A 9 -14.70 22.31 -6.75
CA SER A 9 -13.27 22.20 -7.04
C SER A 9 -12.95 21.12 -8.05
N ALA A 10 -11.89 21.32 -8.82
CA ALA A 10 -11.43 20.35 -9.82
C ALA A 10 -11.05 19.02 -9.18
N THR A 11 -10.46 19.04 -7.98
CA THR A 11 -10.06 17.84 -7.21
C THR A 11 -11.29 17.04 -6.80
N PHE A 12 -12.30 17.69 -6.25
CA PHE A 12 -13.54 17.03 -5.86
C PHE A 12 -14.26 16.39 -7.07
N GLN A 13 -14.35 17.10 -8.20
CA GLN A 13 -15.02 16.57 -9.39
C GLN A 13 -14.28 15.36 -9.94
N LEU A 14 -12.94 15.40 -10.02
CA LEU A 14 -12.15 14.26 -10.48
C LEU A 14 -12.22 13.07 -9.50
N ALA A 15 -12.17 13.33 -8.19
CA ALA A 15 -12.33 12.28 -7.19
C ALA A 15 -13.68 11.56 -7.35
N ARG A 16 -14.78 12.30 -7.51
CA ARG A 16 -16.11 11.73 -7.77
C ARG A 16 -16.15 10.90 -9.05
N GLU A 17 -15.55 11.39 -10.13
CA GLU A 17 -15.50 10.67 -11.40
C GLU A 17 -14.74 9.34 -11.26
N LEU A 18 -13.60 9.33 -10.56
CA LEU A 18 -12.83 8.11 -10.31
C LEU A 18 -13.57 7.14 -9.38
N ILE A 19 -14.18 7.64 -8.30
CA ILE A 19 -14.95 6.80 -7.35
C ILE A 19 -16.15 6.15 -8.04
N SER A 20 -16.76 6.81 -9.03
CA SER A 20 -17.89 6.23 -9.78
C SER A 20 -17.51 5.03 -10.65
N ARG A 21 -16.23 4.70 -10.78
CA ARG A 21 -15.73 3.54 -11.51
C ARG A 21 -15.58 2.36 -10.56
N ALA A 22 -16.29 1.26 -10.85
CA ALA A 22 -16.25 0.04 -10.06
C ALA A 22 -14.97 -0.77 -10.34
N SER A 23 -13.83 -0.21 -10.03
CA SER A 23 -12.49 -0.76 -10.31
C SER A 23 -12.05 -1.73 -9.22
N VAL A 24 -12.87 -2.76 -8.95
CA VAL A 24 -12.47 -3.82 -8.01
C VAL A 24 -11.29 -4.60 -8.60
N THR A 25 -10.22 -4.74 -7.79
CA THR A 25 -8.96 -5.37 -8.21
C THR A 25 -9.18 -6.68 -8.98
N PRO A 26 -8.48 -6.94 -10.08
CA PRO A 26 -7.47 -6.11 -10.76
C PRO A 26 -8.04 -5.20 -11.87
N ASN A 27 -9.34 -4.93 -11.88
CA ASN A 27 -10.02 -4.18 -12.93
C ASN A 27 -9.83 -2.65 -12.75
N ASP A 28 -9.29 -1.97 -13.75
CA ASP A 28 -9.16 -0.50 -13.78
C ASP A 28 -10.50 0.24 -13.98
N ALA A 29 -11.45 -0.38 -14.63
CA ALA A 29 -12.76 0.20 -15.00
C ALA A 29 -12.69 1.56 -15.73
N GLY A 30 -11.59 1.84 -16.43
CA GLY A 30 -11.37 3.08 -17.20
C GLY A 30 -10.89 4.27 -16.38
N CYS A 31 -10.46 4.07 -15.13
CA CYS A 31 -9.86 5.14 -14.32
C CYS A 31 -8.59 5.69 -14.96
N GLN A 32 -7.69 4.83 -15.43
CA GLN A 32 -6.43 5.26 -16.05
C GLN A 32 -6.66 6.02 -17.36
N GLU A 33 -7.72 5.72 -18.10
CA GLU A 33 -8.06 6.46 -19.30
C GLU A 33 -8.49 7.91 -18.97
N ILE A 34 -9.26 8.11 -17.90
CA ILE A 34 -9.62 9.45 -17.41
C ILE A 34 -8.36 10.24 -17.06
N LEU A 35 -7.43 9.63 -16.32
CA LEU A 35 -6.16 10.25 -15.93
C LEU A 35 -5.30 10.56 -17.18
N ARG A 36 -5.17 9.60 -18.09
CA ARG A 36 -4.40 9.72 -19.32
C ARG A 36 -4.88 10.88 -20.19
N GLN A 37 -6.20 11.05 -20.35
CA GLN A 37 -6.77 12.15 -21.15
C GLN A 37 -6.48 13.52 -20.53
N ARG A 38 -6.52 13.64 -19.21
CA ARG A 38 -6.17 14.90 -18.53
C ARG A 38 -4.68 15.21 -18.65
N LEU A 39 -3.82 14.22 -18.41
CA LEU A 39 -2.37 14.34 -18.50
C LEU A 39 -1.89 14.66 -19.94
N ALA A 40 -2.55 14.11 -20.95
CA ALA A 40 -2.24 14.41 -22.36
C ALA A 40 -2.41 15.89 -22.68
N ARG A 41 -3.44 16.55 -22.14
CA ARG A 41 -3.67 18.00 -22.29
C ARG A 41 -2.56 18.86 -21.67
N LEU A 42 -1.84 18.28 -20.69
CA LEU A 42 -0.71 18.91 -20.01
C LEU A 42 0.64 18.58 -20.66
N GLY A 43 0.64 17.89 -21.79
CA GLY A 43 1.85 17.53 -22.54
C GLY A 43 2.60 16.31 -22.01
N PHE A 44 1.97 15.47 -21.18
CA PHE A 44 2.53 14.20 -20.78
C PHE A 44 2.52 13.19 -21.92
N LYS A 45 3.60 12.44 -22.07
CA LYS A 45 3.65 11.22 -22.88
C LYS A 45 3.22 10.07 -21.99
N ALA A 46 2.06 9.50 -22.29
CA ALA A 46 1.47 8.41 -21.56
C ALA A 46 1.74 7.09 -22.29
N GLU A 47 2.20 6.09 -21.56
CA GLU A 47 2.51 4.74 -21.99
C GLU A 47 1.67 3.75 -21.19
N PRO A 48 0.55 3.24 -21.72
CA PRO A 48 -0.16 2.12 -21.13
C PRO A 48 0.70 0.86 -21.16
N MET A 49 0.79 0.16 -20.03
CA MET A 49 1.63 -1.03 -19.84
C MET A 49 0.77 -2.15 -19.26
N ARG A 50 0.06 -2.89 -20.12
CA ARG A 50 -0.80 -3.99 -19.67
C ARG A 50 0.00 -5.27 -19.47
N HIS A 51 -0.19 -5.92 -18.32
CA HIS A 51 0.34 -7.23 -17.98
C HIS A 51 -0.79 -8.13 -17.48
N GLY A 52 -1.02 -9.25 -18.16
CA GLY A 52 -2.16 -10.12 -17.86
C GLY A 52 -3.49 -9.35 -17.92
N GLU A 53 -4.22 -9.36 -16.82
CA GLU A 53 -5.49 -8.61 -16.66
C GLU A 53 -5.30 -7.22 -16.06
N VAL A 54 -4.08 -6.88 -15.63
CA VAL A 54 -3.73 -5.64 -14.94
C VAL A 54 -3.40 -4.53 -15.94
N ASP A 55 -4.04 -3.40 -15.78
CA ASP A 55 -3.72 -2.18 -16.49
C ASP A 55 -2.74 -1.33 -15.66
N ASN A 56 -1.64 -0.91 -16.30
CA ASN A 56 -0.67 0.01 -15.73
C ASN A 56 -0.46 1.20 -16.65
N LEU A 57 -0.08 2.33 -16.08
CA LEU A 57 0.19 3.56 -16.79
C LEU A 57 1.48 4.19 -16.30
N TRP A 58 2.43 4.39 -17.21
CA TRP A 58 3.54 5.31 -17.03
C TRP A 58 3.29 6.57 -17.85
N ALA A 59 3.21 7.73 -17.20
CA ALA A 59 3.04 8.99 -17.87
C ALA A 59 4.14 9.96 -17.44
N ARG A 60 4.87 10.57 -18.41
CA ARG A 60 5.99 11.45 -18.12
C ARG A 60 5.94 12.73 -18.95
N ARG A 61 6.24 13.86 -18.30
CA ARG A 61 6.52 15.15 -18.91
C ARG A 61 7.95 15.59 -18.57
N GLY A 62 8.70 16.07 -19.58
CA GLY A 62 10.11 16.44 -19.45
C GLY A 62 11.06 15.26 -19.62
N ASN A 63 12.36 15.58 -19.74
CA ASN A 63 13.43 14.62 -19.98
C ASN A 63 14.72 14.94 -19.19
N ARG A 64 14.62 15.82 -18.18
CA ARG A 64 15.73 16.27 -17.35
C ARG A 64 15.51 15.87 -15.90
N ALA A 65 16.60 15.73 -15.16
CA ALA A 65 16.56 15.61 -13.71
C ALA A 65 16.33 17.01 -13.06
N PRO A 66 15.76 17.06 -11.84
CA PRO A 66 15.23 15.90 -11.11
C PRO A 66 13.92 15.41 -11.70
N LEU A 67 13.64 14.09 -11.60
CA LEU A 67 12.36 13.49 -11.91
C LEU A 67 11.57 13.28 -10.62
N VAL A 68 10.44 13.97 -10.51
CA VAL A 68 9.46 13.78 -9.43
C VAL A 68 8.35 12.86 -9.94
N CYS A 69 8.11 11.74 -9.25
CA CYS A 69 7.08 10.78 -9.59
C CYS A 69 5.98 10.78 -8.54
N PHE A 70 4.73 10.78 -8.98
CA PHE A 70 3.58 10.40 -8.17
C PHE A 70 3.20 8.96 -8.49
N ALA A 71 3.05 8.13 -7.47
CA ALA A 71 2.68 6.73 -7.63
C ALA A 71 1.40 6.39 -6.86
N GLY A 72 0.62 5.46 -7.42
CA GLY A 72 -0.62 5.00 -6.78
C GLY A 72 -1.38 4.01 -7.64
N HIS A 73 -2.57 3.66 -7.14
CA HIS A 73 -3.40 2.64 -7.77
C HIS A 73 -4.84 3.12 -8.02
N THR A 74 -5.46 2.54 -9.04
CA THR A 74 -6.86 2.80 -9.41
C THR A 74 -7.81 1.73 -8.90
N ASP A 75 -7.29 0.53 -8.66
CA ASP A 75 -8.07 -0.58 -8.12
C ASP A 75 -8.46 -0.35 -6.66
N VAL A 76 -9.45 -1.08 -6.22
CA VAL A 76 -9.98 -1.02 -4.86
C VAL A 76 -10.32 -2.44 -4.38
N VAL A 77 -10.26 -2.66 -3.07
CA VAL A 77 -10.72 -3.93 -2.48
C VAL A 77 -12.21 -4.18 -2.73
N PRO A 78 -12.68 -5.44 -2.70
CA PRO A 78 -14.11 -5.76 -2.75
C PRO A 78 -14.92 -4.97 -1.73
N THR A 79 -16.14 -4.60 -2.10
CA THR A 79 -17.02 -3.75 -1.28
C THR A 79 -17.51 -4.41 0.00
N GLY A 80 -17.49 -5.75 0.07
CA GLY A 80 -18.22 -6.49 1.07
C GLY A 80 -19.74 -6.46 0.83
N PRO A 81 -20.57 -6.74 1.84
CA PRO A 81 -22.02 -6.84 1.70
C PRO A 81 -22.66 -5.48 1.34
N LEU A 82 -23.17 -5.34 0.12
CA LEU A 82 -23.76 -4.09 -0.37
C LEU A 82 -24.92 -3.58 0.51
N GLY A 83 -25.73 -4.48 1.08
CA GLY A 83 -26.86 -4.11 1.96
C GLY A 83 -26.44 -3.47 3.29
N GLN A 84 -25.15 -3.43 3.62
CA GLN A 84 -24.62 -2.78 4.81
C GLN A 84 -24.03 -1.39 4.52
N TRP A 85 -23.93 -1.00 3.26
CA TRP A 85 -23.55 0.35 2.88
C TRP A 85 -24.74 1.31 3.02
N GLN A 86 -24.48 2.51 3.52
CA GLN A 86 -25.48 3.57 3.62
C GLN A 86 -25.82 4.23 2.27
N SER A 87 -24.96 4.06 1.28
CA SER A 87 -25.13 4.45 -0.13
C SER A 87 -24.32 3.49 -0.98
N ASP A 88 -24.70 3.31 -2.25
CA ASP A 88 -23.95 2.48 -3.18
C ASP A 88 -22.47 2.89 -3.20
N PRO A 89 -21.51 1.95 -3.03
CA PRO A 89 -20.08 2.24 -2.92
C PRO A 89 -19.47 2.93 -4.16
N PHE A 90 -20.10 2.79 -5.33
CA PHE A 90 -19.65 3.42 -6.57
C PHE A 90 -20.58 4.57 -7.03
N THR A 91 -21.49 5.01 -6.15
CA THR A 91 -22.25 6.23 -6.31
C THR A 91 -21.75 7.28 -5.30
N PRO A 92 -20.75 8.12 -5.69
CA PRO A 92 -20.11 9.06 -4.76
C PRO A 92 -21.14 9.99 -4.12
N THR A 93 -21.32 9.86 -2.82
CA THR A 93 -22.39 10.53 -2.07
C THR A 93 -21.80 11.48 -1.04
N VAL A 94 -22.30 12.72 -1.01
CA VAL A 94 -21.88 13.71 -0.02
C VAL A 94 -22.89 13.78 1.13
N ARG A 95 -22.38 13.68 2.37
CA ARG A 95 -23.13 13.89 3.60
C ARG A 95 -22.26 14.66 4.60
N ASP A 96 -22.77 15.74 5.15
CA ASP A 96 -22.13 16.53 6.22
C ASP A 96 -20.67 16.92 5.93
N GLY A 97 -20.36 17.32 4.71
CA GLY A 97 -19.00 17.71 4.30
C GLY A 97 -18.05 16.56 4.03
N VAL A 98 -18.56 15.33 3.95
CA VAL A 98 -17.80 14.09 3.74
C VAL A 98 -18.24 13.44 2.44
N LEU A 99 -17.29 13.01 1.61
CA LEU A 99 -17.51 12.26 0.37
C LEU A 99 -17.35 10.76 0.65
N TYR A 100 -18.43 10.01 0.45
CA TYR A 100 -18.51 8.57 0.66
C TYR A 100 -18.41 7.82 -0.67
N GLY A 101 -17.65 6.71 -0.67
CA GLY A 101 -17.53 5.77 -1.76
C GLY A 101 -16.32 4.86 -1.58
N ARG A 102 -16.31 3.68 -2.20
CA ARG A 102 -15.15 2.78 -2.19
C ARG A 102 -14.01 3.41 -3.00
N GLY A 103 -12.80 3.45 -2.42
CA GLY A 103 -11.65 4.13 -2.98
C GLY A 103 -11.61 5.64 -2.66
N ALA A 104 -12.54 6.16 -1.86
CA ALA A 104 -12.53 7.57 -1.48
C ALA A 104 -11.30 7.95 -0.66
N ALA A 105 -10.87 7.09 0.25
CA ALA A 105 -9.63 7.28 1.02
C ALA A 105 -8.47 6.51 0.39
N ASP A 106 -8.72 5.32 -0.16
CA ASP A 106 -7.71 4.39 -0.68
C ASP A 106 -7.96 4.04 -2.15
N MET A 107 -7.32 4.73 -3.14
CA MET A 107 -6.62 6.00 -2.97
C MET A 107 -6.99 6.98 -4.09
N LYS A 108 -8.23 6.86 -4.65
CA LYS A 108 -8.68 7.65 -5.81
C LYS A 108 -8.67 9.16 -5.55
N SER A 109 -8.87 9.59 -4.29
CA SER A 109 -8.75 11.00 -3.92
C SER A 109 -7.32 11.51 -4.04
N SER A 110 -6.31 10.69 -3.71
CA SER A 110 -4.90 11.03 -3.94
C SER A 110 -4.59 11.16 -5.43
N LEU A 111 -5.12 10.26 -6.26
CA LEU A 111 -4.95 10.37 -7.74
C LEU A 111 -5.56 11.67 -8.27
N ALA A 112 -6.74 12.03 -7.79
CA ALA A 112 -7.36 13.29 -8.16
C ALA A 112 -6.51 14.50 -7.72
N ALA A 113 -6.00 14.45 -6.48
CA ALA A 113 -5.13 15.49 -5.93
C ALA A 113 -3.80 15.61 -6.69
N PHE A 114 -3.19 14.49 -7.13
CA PHE A 114 -1.97 14.50 -7.96
C PHE A 114 -2.20 15.25 -9.27
N VAL A 115 -3.26 14.89 -10.00
CA VAL A 115 -3.53 15.50 -11.30
C VAL A 115 -3.83 16.99 -11.16
N THR A 116 -4.65 17.38 -10.21
CA THR A 116 -5.00 18.79 -10.01
C THR A 116 -3.84 19.62 -9.45
N ALA A 117 -2.97 19.02 -8.64
CA ALA A 117 -1.72 19.64 -8.22
C ALA A 117 -0.79 19.93 -9.41
N ILE A 118 -0.66 18.96 -10.32
CA ILE A 118 0.12 19.13 -11.56
C ILE A 118 -0.50 20.20 -12.45
N GLU A 119 -1.81 20.21 -12.63
CA GLU A 119 -2.52 21.24 -13.41
C GLU A 119 -2.25 22.64 -12.87
N ALA A 120 -2.39 22.81 -11.52
CA ALA A 120 -2.13 24.07 -10.86
C ALA A 120 -0.65 24.49 -10.92
N PHE A 121 0.28 23.54 -10.72
CA PHE A 121 1.72 23.78 -10.83
C PHE A 121 2.09 24.23 -12.24
N LEU A 122 1.67 23.51 -13.27
CA LEU A 122 2.03 23.81 -14.67
C LEU A 122 1.41 25.13 -15.17
N SER A 123 0.27 25.54 -14.63
CA SER A 123 -0.33 26.85 -14.95
C SER A 123 0.54 28.01 -14.45
N GLN A 124 1.26 27.82 -13.35
CA GLN A 124 2.15 28.83 -12.74
C GLN A 124 3.60 28.72 -13.24
N HIS A 125 4.04 27.50 -13.55
CA HIS A 125 5.43 27.19 -13.92
C HIS A 125 5.48 26.34 -15.22
N PRO A 126 5.04 26.88 -16.38
CA PRO A 126 4.98 26.11 -17.63
C PRO A 126 6.38 25.63 -18.09
N ASP A 127 7.41 26.40 -17.80
CA ASP A 127 8.82 26.17 -18.18
C ASP A 127 9.68 25.66 -17.01
N HIS A 128 9.08 24.96 -16.05
CA HIS A 128 9.77 24.43 -14.88
C HIS A 128 10.98 23.56 -15.25
N PRO A 129 12.06 23.56 -14.44
CA PRO A 129 13.15 22.60 -14.61
C PRO A 129 12.72 21.19 -14.22
N GLY A 130 13.50 20.17 -14.65
CA GLY A 130 13.26 18.78 -14.30
C GLY A 130 12.11 18.13 -15.07
N SER A 131 11.56 17.08 -14.50
CA SER A 131 10.52 16.25 -15.08
C SER A 131 9.48 15.82 -14.03
N ILE A 132 8.27 15.55 -14.47
CA ILE A 132 7.18 15.02 -13.63
C ILE A 132 6.69 13.72 -14.26
N ALA A 133 6.43 12.69 -13.43
CA ALA A 133 5.85 11.44 -13.87
C ALA A 133 4.71 10.97 -12.96
N LEU A 134 3.86 10.10 -13.51
CA LEU A 134 2.90 9.28 -12.76
C LEU A 134 3.14 7.82 -13.10
N LEU A 135 3.12 6.98 -12.06
CA LEU A 135 3.15 5.53 -12.14
C LEU A 135 1.87 5.03 -11.48
N ILE A 136 0.95 4.49 -12.27
CA ILE A 136 -0.38 4.07 -11.81
C ILE A 136 -0.59 2.60 -12.16
N THR A 137 -1.12 1.82 -11.21
CA THR A 137 -1.47 0.41 -11.40
C THR A 137 -2.93 0.13 -11.08
N SER A 138 -3.42 -1.03 -11.50
CA SER A 138 -4.70 -1.61 -11.06
C SER A 138 -4.54 -2.94 -10.30
N ASP A 139 -3.38 -3.19 -9.67
CA ASP A 139 -3.06 -4.43 -8.91
C ASP A 139 -2.25 -4.13 -7.64
N GLU A 140 -2.58 -3.08 -6.90
CA GLU A 140 -1.99 -2.86 -5.57
C GLU A 140 -2.74 -3.65 -4.50
N GLU A 141 -4.06 -3.63 -4.57
CA GLU A 141 -4.99 -4.27 -3.64
C GLU A 141 -5.19 -5.79 -3.90
N GLY A 142 -4.54 -6.31 -4.93
CA GLY A 142 -4.59 -7.70 -5.34
C GLY A 142 -3.32 -8.46 -4.98
N VAL A 143 -2.86 -9.31 -5.92
CA VAL A 143 -1.66 -10.14 -5.71
C VAL A 143 -0.36 -9.38 -5.99
N ALA A 144 -0.44 -8.21 -6.61
CA ALA A 144 0.68 -7.30 -6.89
C ALA A 144 1.85 -7.94 -7.69
N VAL A 145 1.53 -8.80 -8.66
CA VAL A 145 2.54 -9.50 -9.48
C VAL A 145 2.63 -8.97 -10.91
N ASP A 146 1.55 -8.37 -11.41
CA ASP A 146 1.46 -7.80 -12.76
C ASP A 146 1.30 -6.25 -12.76
N GLY A 147 1.33 -5.66 -11.56
CA GLY A 147 1.19 -4.22 -11.32
C GLY A 147 2.53 -3.46 -11.36
N THR A 148 2.73 -2.60 -10.39
CA THR A 148 3.90 -1.71 -10.25
C THR A 148 5.23 -2.43 -10.43
N VAL A 149 5.38 -3.67 -9.97
CA VAL A 149 6.60 -4.45 -10.14
C VAL A 149 6.99 -4.59 -11.61
N LYS A 150 6.03 -4.81 -12.52
CA LYS A 150 6.28 -4.93 -13.96
C LYS A 150 6.66 -3.60 -14.60
N VAL A 151 6.05 -2.52 -14.16
CA VAL A 151 6.42 -1.17 -14.61
C VAL A 151 7.85 -0.86 -14.18
N VAL A 152 8.20 -1.12 -12.92
CA VAL A 152 9.56 -0.91 -12.38
C VAL A 152 10.60 -1.75 -13.13
N GLU A 153 10.32 -3.03 -13.41
CA GLU A 153 11.19 -3.90 -14.23
C GLU A 153 11.46 -3.28 -15.61
N ALA A 154 10.42 -2.79 -16.28
CA ALA A 154 10.54 -2.16 -17.60
C ALA A 154 11.28 -0.82 -17.54
N LEU A 155 11.03 0.03 -16.56
CA LEU A 155 11.72 1.30 -16.37
C LEU A 155 13.19 1.09 -16.06
N ARG A 156 13.52 0.13 -15.18
CA ARG A 156 14.90 -0.25 -14.87
C ARG A 156 15.66 -0.75 -16.10
N ALA A 157 15.03 -1.58 -16.93
CA ALA A 157 15.62 -2.08 -18.17
C ALA A 157 15.96 -0.96 -19.18
N ARG A 158 15.25 0.17 -19.11
CA ARG A 158 15.53 1.38 -19.91
C ARG A 158 16.54 2.32 -19.28
N GLY A 159 17.00 2.02 -18.07
CA GLY A 159 17.87 2.91 -17.30
C GLY A 159 17.15 4.14 -16.74
N GLU A 160 15.83 4.11 -16.64
CA GLU A 160 15.03 5.18 -16.02
C GLU A 160 15.35 5.26 -14.54
N LYS A 161 15.57 6.49 -14.05
CA LYS A 161 15.82 6.78 -12.64
C LYS A 161 14.85 7.85 -12.19
N ILE A 162 14.23 7.62 -11.04
CA ILE A 162 13.36 8.57 -10.37
C ILE A 162 14.16 9.17 -9.23
N ASP A 163 14.18 10.51 -9.10
CA ASP A 163 14.90 11.16 -8.00
C ASP A 163 14.04 11.19 -6.72
N TYR A 164 12.75 11.49 -6.87
CA TYR A 164 11.79 11.61 -5.77
C TYR A 164 10.47 10.93 -6.13
N CYS A 165 9.93 10.13 -5.22
CA CYS A 165 8.61 9.50 -5.41
C CYS A 165 7.69 9.77 -4.22
N ILE A 166 6.47 10.23 -4.50
CA ILE A 166 5.39 10.39 -3.54
C ILE A 166 4.31 9.37 -3.87
N VAL A 167 4.10 8.41 -2.98
CA VAL A 167 3.00 7.45 -3.10
C VAL A 167 1.79 8.00 -2.35
N GLY A 168 0.63 8.01 -3.00
CA GLY A 168 -0.58 8.67 -2.47
C GLY A 168 -1.38 7.82 -1.47
N GLU A 169 -0.76 6.85 -0.85
CA GLU A 169 -1.37 5.97 0.15
C GLU A 169 -1.95 6.73 1.35
N PRO A 170 -3.05 6.28 1.95
CA PRO A 170 -3.67 6.91 3.11
C PRO A 170 -2.77 6.79 4.34
N SER A 171 -1.83 7.71 4.49
CA SER A 171 -0.83 7.73 5.55
C SER A 171 -1.27 8.46 6.82
N SER A 172 -2.19 9.43 6.68
CA SER A 172 -2.66 10.26 7.79
C SER A 172 -3.50 9.43 8.78
N VAL A 173 -3.41 9.74 10.07
CA VAL A 173 -4.04 8.93 11.13
C VAL A 173 -5.32 9.58 11.69
N ARG A 174 -5.26 10.86 12.05
CA ARG A 174 -6.40 11.60 12.63
C ARG A 174 -6.81 12.80 11.78
N THR A 175 -5.83 13.50 11.24
CA THR A 175 -6.04 14.69 10.41
C THR A 175 -5.08 14.64 9.23
N LEU A 176 -5.50 15.22 8.11
CA LEU A 176 -4.67 15.23 6.91
C LEU A 176 -3.27 15.77 7.19
N GLY A 177 -2.26 15.00 6.80
CA GLY A 177 -0.87 15.38 6.89
C GLY A 177 -0.22 15.18 8.28
N ASP A 178 -0.93 14.67 9.29
CA ASP A 178 -0.34 14.40 10.60
C ASP A 178 0.77 13.34 10.59
N THR A 179 0.82 12.55 9.53
CA THR A 179 1.80 11.45 9.39
C THR A 179 2.28 11.32 7.95
N ILE A 180 3.61 11.33 7.77
CA ILE A 180 4.29 10.94 6.53
C ILE A 180 4.92 9.57 6.75
N LYS A 181 4.69 8.62 5.84
CA LYS A 181 5.41 7.35 5.85
C LYS A 181 6.70 7.50 5.05
N ASN A 182 7.83 7.51 5.75
CA ASN A 182 9.16 7.57 5.14
C ASN A 182 9.83 6.19 5.02
N GLY A 183 9.07 5.12 5.16
CA GLY A 183 9.50 3.75 5.02
C GLY A 183 8.40 2.77 5.38
N ARG A 184 8.62 1.51 5.10
CA ARG A 184 7.70 0.42 5.43
C ARG A 184 8.45 -0.79 5.95
N ARG A 185 7.83 -1.52 6.89
CA ARG A 185 8.31 -2.84 7.32
C ARG A 185 8.24 -3.82 6.17
N GLY A 186 9.14 -4.80 6.17
CA GLY A 186 9.03 -5.97 5.30
C GLY A 186 7.84 -6.85 5.66
N SER A 187 7.42 -7.67 4.70
CA SER A 187 6.35 -8.65 4.86
C SER A 187 6.79 -9.99 4.31
N LEU A 188 6.88 -11.00 5.20
CA LEU A 188 7.28 -12.38 4.88
C LEU A 188 6.22 -13.34 5.40
N SER A 189 5.56 -14.05 4.50
CA SER A 189 4.55 -15.06 4.83
C SER A 189 5.15 -16.46 4.80
N GLY A 190 4.57 -17.36 5.62
CA GLY A 190 4.87 -18.78 5.61
C GLY A 190 3.61 -19.62 5.61
N GLU A 191 3.61 -20.67 4.75
CA GLU A 191 2.60 -21.71 4.71
C GLU A 191 3.22 -23.01 5.24
N LEU A 192 2.88 -23.33 6.48
CA LEU A 192 3.41 -24.48 7.21
C LEU A 192 2.43 -25.64 7.15
N LEU A 193 2.91 -26.80 6.71
CA LEU A 193 2.23 -28.08 6.81
C LEU A 193 2.96 -28.97 7.81
N VAL A 194 2.32 -29.33 8.92
CA VAL A 194 2.85 -30.30 9.89
C VAL A 194 2.20 -31.65 9.64
N ARG A 195 3.01 -32.71 9.45
CA ARG A 195 2.56 -34.07 9.17
C ARG A 195 2.46 -34.89 10.43
N GLY A 196 1.30 -35.50 10.62
CA GLY A 196 1.03 -36.47 11.65
C GLY A 196 0.78 -37.87 11.08
N ILE A 197 0.03 -38.68 11.82
CA ILE A 197 -0.51 -39.96 11.38
C ILE A 197 -1.97 -40.01 11.84
N GLN A 198 -2.89 -40.04 10.87
CA GLN A 198 -4.32 -40.12 11.15
C GLN A 198 -4.67 -41.44 11.88
N GLY A 199 -5.60 -41.37 12.82
CA GLY A 199 -6.05 -42.54 13.53
C GLY A 199 -7.30 -42.32 14.37
N HIS A 200 -7.76 -43.39 14.99
CA HIS A 200 -8.90 -43.32 15.89
C HIS A 200 -8.47 -42.75 17.26
N ILE A 201 -9.22 -41.81 17.81
CA ILE A 201 -8.87 -41.11 19.06
C ILE A 201 -8.70 -42.06 20.27
N ALA A 202 -9.39 -43.22 20.25
CA ALA A 202 -9.27 -44.24 21.28
C ALA A 202 -7.93 -45.03 21.22
N TYR A 203 -7.17 -44.92 20.12
CA TYR A 203 -5.92 -45.65 19.90
C TYR A 203 -4.75 -44.69 19.62
N PRO A 204 -4.42 -43.76 20.56
CA PRO A 204 -3.47 -42.68 20.32
C PRO A 204 -2.04 -43.18 20.03
N LEU A 205 -1.69 -44.40 20.48
CA LEU A 205 -0.38 -44.99 20.24
C LEU A 205 -0.19 -45.48 18.78
N GLN A 206 -1.26 -45.61 18.00
CA GLN A 206 -1.22 -45.99 16.58
C GLN A 206 -1.29 -44.77 15.64
N SER A 207 -1.31 -43.56 16.21
CA SER A 207 -1.42 -42.31 15.47
C SER A 207 -0.44 -41.28 15.99
N ARG A 208 -0.33 -40.16 15.28
CA ARG A 208 0.52 -39.04 15.66
C ARG A 208 -0.22 -37.73 15.40
N ASN A 209 -0.67 -37.09 16.49
CA ASN A 209 -1.50 -35.87 16.38
C ASN A 209 -0.63 -34.65 16.07
N PRO A 210 -0.72 -34.04 14.86
CA PRO A 210 0.10 -32.91 14.48
C PRO A 210 -0.24 -31.63 15.28
N ILE A 211 -1.47 -31.52 15.79
CA ILE A 211 -1.87 -30.39 16.66
C ILE A 211 -1.09 -30.44 17.95
N HIS A 212 -1.02 -31.61 18.60
CA HIS A 212 -0.28 -31.80 19.86
C HIS A 212 1.23 -31.64 19.68
N GLN A 213 1.75 -32.08 18.51
CA GLN A 213 3.18 -31.93 18.20
C GLN A 213 3.56 -30.45 17.95
N PHE A 214 2.69 -29.69 17.26
CA PHE A 214 2.96 -28.30 16.95
C PHE A 214 2.76 -27.34 18.12
N ALA A 215 1.87 -27.66 19.06
CA ALA A 215 1.53 -26.77 20.16
C ALA A 215 2.73 -26.20 20.96
N PRO A 216 3.76 -27.01 21.32
CA PRO A 216 4.96 -26.46 21.98
C PRO A 216 5.78 -25.53 21.06
N ALA A 217 5.93 -25.86 19.77
CA ALA A 217 6.63 -25.02 18.81
C ALA A 217 5.86 -23.70 18.57
N LEU A 218 4.55 -23.75 18.49
CA LEU A 218 3.70 -22.55 18.39
C LEU A 218 3.89 -21.63 19.57
N ALA A 219 3.89 -22.18 20.79
CA ALA A 219 4.10 -21.41 22.01
C ALA A 219 5.48 -20.73 22.02
N GLU A 220 6.53 -21.44 21.59
CA GLU A 220 7.88 -20.89 21.50
C GLU A 220 7.98 -19.79 20.45
N ILE A 221 7.46 -20.03 19.22
CA ILE A 221 7.48 -19.03 18.15
C ILE A 221 6.71 -17.77 18.55
N ALA A 222 5.54 -17.93 19.16
CA ALA A 222 4.70 -16.82 19.59
C ALA A 222 5.33 -15.98 20.71
N ALA A 223 6.14 -16.61 21.58
CA ALA A 223 6.86 -15.94 22.66
C ALA A 223 8.23 -15.38 22.23
N THR A 224 8.68 -15.69 21.00
CA THR A 224 10.00 -15.28 20.54
C THR A 224 10.04 -13.77 20.27
N GLU A 225 10.98 -13.07 20.90
CA GLU A 225 11.37 -11.73 20.51
C GLU A 225 12.26 -11.83 19.25
N TRP A 226 11.71 -11.40 18.11
CA TRP A 226 12.39 -11.53 16.81
C TRP A 226 13.49 -10.48 16.64
N ASP A 227 13.22 -9.24 16.98
CA ASP A 227 14.16 -8.14 17.21
C ASP A 227 13.44 -7.00 17.97
N PRO A 228 14.18 -6.11 18.66
CA PRO A 228 13.60 -4.98 19.37
C PRO A 228 13.17 -3.81 18.47
N GLY A 229 13.34 -3.94 17.14
CA GLY A 229 13.25 -2.80 16.24
C GLY A 229 14.48 -1.90 16.30
N ASN A 230 14.31 -0.64 15.89
CA ASN A 230 15.34 0.40 15.98
C ASN A 230 14.69 1.79 16.01
N GLU A 231 15.49 2.86 15.93
CA GLU A 231 15.02 4.25 15.98
C GLU A 231 13.89 4.55 14.96
N SER A 232 13.92 3.89 13.78
CA SER A 232 12.97 4.14 12.69
C SER A 232 11.89 3.08 12.54
N PHE A 233 12.07 1.91 13.15
CA PHE A 233 11.15 0.78 12.99
C PHE A 233 10.70 0.20 14.33
N PRO A 234 9.39 -0.10 14.48
CA PRO A 234 8.93 -0.89 15.61
C PRO A 234 9.51 -2.31 15.56
N PRO A 235 9.45 -3.07 16.67
CA PRO A 235 9.88 -4.46 16.73
C PRO A 235 9.25 -5.32 15.62
N THR A 236 10.01 -6.33 15.17
CA THR A 236 9.49 -7.35 14.26
C THR A 236 8.41 -8.17 14.97
N THR A 237 7.29 -8.35 14.29
CA THR A 237 6.15 -9.12 14.80
C THR A 237 5.87 -10.34 13.94
N TRP A 238 5.39 -11.42 14.57
CA TRP A 238 4.91 -12.63 13.93
C TRP A 238 3.47 -12.91 14.34
N GLN A 239 2.60 -13.26 13.39
CA GLN A 239 1.19 -13.55 13.64
C GLN A 239 0.71 -14.73 12.79
N VAL A 240 -0.05 -15.63 13.39
CA VAL A 240 -0.83 -16.64 12.66
C VAL A 240 -2.11 -16.00 12.14
N SER A 241 -2.36 -16.15 10.86
CA SER A 241 -3.60 -15.69 10.22
C SER A 241 -4.64 -16.81 10.09
N ASN A 242 -4.17 -18.04 9.83
CA ASN A 242 -5.04 -19.21 9.70
C ASN A 242 -4.35 -20.43 10.33
N ILE A 243 -5.18 -21.28 10.97
CA ILE A 243 -4.78 -22.58 11.46
C ILE A 243 -5.93 -23.56 11.26
N GLY A 244 -5.66 -24.72 10.67
CA GLY A 244 -6.69 -25.67 10.36
C GLY A 244 -6.19 -27.12 10.37
N ALA A 245 -6.97 -28.01 11.00
CA ALA A 245 -6.76 -29.45 11.02
C ALA A 245 -8.07 -30.20 11.19
N GLY A 246 -8.05 -31.50 10.92
CA GLY A 246 -9.18 -32.39 11.18
C GLY A 246 -10.10 -32.61 9.98
N THR A 247 -10.90 -33.68 10.09
CA THR A 247 -11.83 -34.15 9.08
C THR A 247 -13.29 -33.75 9.38
N GLY A 248 -13.53 -33.05 10.50
CA GLY A 248 -14.87 -32.76 11.04
C GLY A 248 -15.45 -33.88 11.91
N ALA A 249 -14.84 -35.07 11.90
CA ALA A 249 -15.26 -36.18 12.76
C ALA A 249 -14.65 -36.07 14.16
N THR A 250 -15.45 -36.26 15.20
CA THR A 250 -15.03 -36.08 16.61
C THR A 250 -14.15 -37.19 17.15
N ASN A 251 -14.10 -38.34 16.44
CA ASN A 251 -13.34 -39.51 16.87
C ASN A 251 -12.10 -39.80 16.01
N VAL A 252 -11.65 -38.83 15.18
CA VAL A 252 -10.51 -38.96 14.29
C VAL A 252 -9.40 -37.99 14.69
N ILE A 253 -8.19 -38.51 14.94
CA ILE A 253 -6.96 -37.73 15.04
C ILE A 253 -6.56 -37.30 13.63
N PRO A 254 -6.33 -36.02 13.34
CA PRO A 254 -5.96 -35.58 12.00
C PRO A 254 -4.57 -36.06 11.58
N GLY A 255 -4.37 -36.26 10.27
CA GLY A 255 -3.08 -36.58 9.68
C GLY A 255 -2.21 -35.36 9.37
N GLU A 256 -2.83 -34.19 9.28
CA GLU A 256 -2.16 -32.93 8.89
C GLU A 256 -2.71 -31.75 9.68
N LEU A 257 -1.83 -30.74 9.89
CA LEU A 257 -2.15 -29.41 10.39
C LEU A 257 -1.55 -28.38 9.41
N LYS A 258 -2.38 -27.42 8.99
CA LYS A 258 -1.97 -26.30 8.13
C LYS A 258 -1.98 -25.01 8.94
N VAL A 259 -0.92 -24.19 8.77
CA VAL A 259 -0.78 -22.90 9.47
C VAL A 259 -0.26 -21.86 8.49
N SER A 260 -1.04 -20.79 8.29
CA SER A 260 -0.59 -19.61 7.55
C SER A 260 -0.20 -18.53 8.54
N PHE A 261 0.98 -17.95 8.38
CA PHE A 261 1.49 -16.88 9.25
C PHE A 261 2.23 -15.81 8.47
N ASN A 262 2.42 -14.64 9.10
CA ASN A 262 3.14 -13.51 8.51
C ASN A 262 4.06 -12.83 9.52
N PHE A 263 5.24 -12.44 9.04
CA PHE A 263 6.13 -11.49 9.68
C PHE A 263 5.91 -10.08 9.12
N ARG A 264 5.82 -9.11 10.03
CA ARG A 264 6.09 -7.71 9.71
C ARG A 264 7.43 -7.36 10.34
N PHE A 265 8.47 -7.19 9.51
CA PHE A 265 9.84 -7.15 10.02
C PHE A 265 10.56 -5.84 9.73
N SER A 266 11.43 -5.47 10.67
CA SER A 266 12.24 -4.27 10.64
C SER A 266 13.53 -4.49 9.84
N THR A 267 14.31 -3.42 9.65
CA THR A 267 15.66 -3.51 9.09
C THR A 267 16.69 -4.16 10.05
N ALA A 268 16.30 -4.44 11.29
CA ALA A 268 17.15 -5.18 12.24
C ALA A 268 17.15 -6.69 11.98
N SER A 269 16.16 -7.21 11.21
CA SER A 269 16.08 -8.61 10.78
C SER A 269 16.24 -8.75 9.28
N THR A 270 16.78 -9.88 8.83
CA THR A 270 16.81 -10.27 7.42
C THR A 270 15.84 -11.42 7.16
N VAL A 271 15.42 -11.59 5.91
CA VAL A 271 14.58 -12.71 5.48
C VAL A 271 15.22 -14.05 5.87
N GLU A 272 16.51 -14.18 5.64
CA GLU A 272 17.30 -15.39 5.92
C GLU A 272 17.36 -15.67 7.43
N SER A 273 17.56 -14.64 8.26
CA SER A 273 17.60 -14.80 9.72
C SER A 273 16.26 -15.26 10.27
N LEU A 274 15.14 -14.67 9.79
CA LEU A 274 13.79 -15.04 10.22
C LEU A 274 13.46 -16.48 9.83
N LYS A 275 13.74 -16.87 8.57
CA LYS A 275 13.56 -18.24 8.09
C LYS A 275 14.35 -19.23 8.93
N SER A 276 15.65 -18.99 9.10
CA SER A 276 16.53 -19.89 9.85
C SER A 276 16.08 -20.08 11.30
N ARG A 277 15.62 -19.02 11.97
CA ARG A 277 15.12 -19.10 13.36
C ARG A 277 13.83 -19.90 13.46
N VAL A 278 12.90 -19.74 12.51
CA VAL A 278 11.66 -20.55 12.47
C VAL A 278 12.01 -22.02 12.26
N HIS A 279 12.84 -22.35 11.25
CA HIS A 279 13.26 -23.73 11.01
C HIS A 279 13.96 -24.34 12.23
N ALA A 280 14.85 -23.60 12.90
CA ALA A 280 15.54 -24.07 14.10
C ALA A 280 14.59 -24.40 15.25
N ILE A 281 13.48 -23.66 15.42
CA ILE A 281 12.46 -23.97 16.41
C ILE A 281 11.69 -25.23 16.00
N LEU A 282 11.21 -25.34 14.75
CA LEU A 282 10.47 -26.50 14.26
C LEU A 282 11.30 -27.79 14.37
N ASP A 283 12.59 -27.71 14.00
CA ASP A 283 13.55 -28.84 14.07
C ASP A 283 13.83 -29.28 15.52
N ARG A 284 13.95 -28.32 16.46
CA ARG A 284 14.13 -28.59 17.91
C ARG A 284 12.98 -29.40 18.46
N HIS A 285 11.75 -29.11 18.00
CA HIS A 285 10.55 -29.85 18.36
C HIS A 285 10.36 -31.14 17.53
N ARG A 286 11.32 -31.48 16.64
CA ARG A 286 11.34 -32.72 15.83
C ARG A 286 10.07 -32.90 15.00
N LEU A 287 9.56 -31.81 14.45
CA LEU A 287 8.38 -31.85 13.60
C LEU A 287 8.72 -32.44 12.23
N ASP A 288 7.78 -33.21 11.69
CA ASP A 288 7.77 -33.58 10.27
C ASP A 288 6.94 -32.52 9.55
N TYR A 289 7.60 -31.65 8.76
CA TYR A 289 6.93 -30.51 8.16
C TYR A 289 7.40 -30.17 6.75
N ALA A 290 6.59 -29.40 6.03
CA ALA A 290 6.98 -28.62 4.88
C ALA A 290 6.61 -27.15 5.16
N LEU A 291 7.44 -26.22 4.68
CA LEU A 291 7.24 -24.79 4.90
C LEU A 291 7.62 -24.02 3.64
N ASP A 292 6.60 -23.42 3.01
CA ASP A 292 6.76 -22.57 1.85
C ASP A 292 6.77 -21.10 2.29
N TRP A 293 7.67 -20.32 1.69
CA TRP A 293 7.85 -18.91 2.02
C TRP A 293 7.50 -18.00 0.86
N SER A 294 6.79 -16.90 1.16
CA SER A 294 6.49 -15.84 0.21
C SER A 294 6.93 -14.49 0.77
N LEU A 295 7.83 -13.81 0.07
CA LEU A 295 8.30 -12.46 0.41
C LEU A 295 7.49 -11.44 -0.41
N SER A 296 6.59 -10.71 0.26
CA SER A 296 5.83 -9.62 -0.40
C SER A 296 6.67 -8.35 -0.55
N GLY A 297 7.61 -8.09 0.37
CA GLY A 297 8.49 -6.93 0.27
C GLY A 297 9.55 -6.91 1.35
N LYS A 298 10.71 -6.31 1.03
CA LYS A 298 11.76 -6.00 2.00
C LYS A 298 11.42 -4.70 2.73
N PRO A 299 11.92 -4.50 3.97
CA PRO A 299 11.79 -3.21 4.62
C PRO A 299 12.62 -2.16 3.87
N PHE A 300 12.10 -0.93 3.80
CA PHE A 300 12.85 0.21 3.28
C PHE A 300 12.66 1.43 4.16
N LEU A 301 13.62 2.35 4.08
CA LEU A 301 13.61 3.62 4.80
C LEU A 301 14.21 4.71 3.91
N THR A 302 13.45 5.76 3.69
CA THR A 302 13.96 7.03 3.18
C THR A 302 14.47 7.86 4.35
N ALA A 303 15.76 8.15 4.36
CA ALA A 303 16.37 9.00 5.37
C ALA A 303 15.80 10.43 5.30
N ARG A 304 16.04 11.22 6.35
CA ARG A 304 15.77 12.66 6.29
C ARG A 304 16.64 13.28 5.20
N GLY A 305 16.01 13.80 4.16
CA GLY A 305 16.63 14.38 2.98
C GLY A 305 15.66 15.33 2.29
N LYS A 306 15.99 15.73 1.07
CA LYS A 306 15.23 16.79 0.39
C LYS A 306 13.73 16.47 0.27
N LEU A 307 13.36 15.24 -0.05
CA LEU A 307 11.95 14.87 -0.21
C LEU A 307 11.18 14.94 1.12
N VAL A 308 11.74 14.36 2.18
CA VAL A 308 11.10 14.33 3.52
C VAL A 308 10.95 15.75 4.06
N GLU A 309 11.99 16.58 3.96
CA GLU A 309 11.97 17.97 4.42
C GLU A 309 10.96 18.80 3.61
N THR A 310 10.99 18.68 2.28
CA THR A 310 10.06 19.40 1.39
C THR A 310 8.60 19.07 1.72
N LEU A 311 8.28 17.79 1.92
CA LEU A 311 6.90 17.39 2.24
C LEU A 311 6.51 17.81 3.65
N THR A 312 7.41 17.74 4.63
CA THR A 312 7.17 18.27 5.98
C THR A 312 6.80 19.75 5.90
N ASP A 313 7.59 20.56 5.21
CA ASP A 313 7.34 21.99 5.04
C ASP A 313 6.04 22.27 4.27
N ALA A 314 5.74 21.49 3.23
CA ALA A 314 4.50 21.64 2.46
C ALA A 314 3.26 21.35 3.32
N VAL A 315 3.31 20.29 4.14
CA VAL A 315 2.26 19.95 5.09
C VAL A 315 2.07 21.08 6.10
N GLU A 316 3.13 21.55 6.72
CA GLU A 316 3.07 22.65 7.71
C GLU A 316 2.47 23.93 7.12
N ARG A 317 2.88 24.31 5.90
CA ARG A 317 2.36 25.52 5.22
C ARG A 317 0.87 25.41 4.92
N VAL A 318 0.36 24.23 4.57
CA VAL A 318 -1.03 24.04 4.14
C VAL A 318 -1.95 23.75 5.33
N THR A 319 -1.50 22.93 6.29
CA THR A 319 -2.34 22.44 7.40
C THR A 319 -2.04 23.10 8.74
N GLY A 320 -0.88 23.75 8.87
CA GLY A 320 -0.40 24.28 10.14
C GLY A 320 0.11 23.20 11.12
N GLN A 321 0.22 21.94 10.68
CA GLN A 321 0.64 20.81 11.52
C GLN A 321 2.01 20.30 11.11
N HIS A 322 2.84 19.95 12.10
CA HIS A 322 4.11 19.26 11.86
C HIS A 322 3.87 17.74 11.78
N PRO A 323 4.16 17.08 10.63
CA PRO A 323 3.91 15.66 10.46
C PRO A 323 4.88 14.79 11.27
N GLN A 324 4.38 13.65 11.76
CA GLN A 324 5.24 12.60 12.32
C GLN A 324 5.74 11.69 11.20
N LEU A 325 7.03 11.35 11.23
CA LEU A 325 7.59 10.31 10.36
C LEU A 325 7.30 8.93 10.96
N SER A 326 6.90 7.97 10.12
CA SER A 326 6.52 6.64 10.59
C SER A 326 6.79 5.58 9.53
N THR A 327 7.20 4.40 9.97
CA THR A 327 7.34 3.18 9.15
C THR A 327 6.29 2.12 9.48
N ALA A 328 5.36 2.43 10.38
CA ALA A 328 4.32 1.49 10.83
C ALA A 328 3.23 1.31 9.78
N GLY A 329 2.44 0.23 9.91
CA GLY A 329 1.31 -0.09 9.04
C GLY A 329 1.60 -1.24 8.07
N GLY A 330 0.77 -1.35 7.03
CA GLY A 330 0.87 -2.32 5.95
C GLY A 330 2.10 -2.08 5.07
N THR A 331 2.18 -2.79 3.96
CA THR A 331 3.15 -2.48 2.88
C THR A 331 2.43 -1.72 1.77
N SER A 332 3.17 -1.20 0.80
CA SER A 332 2.65 -0.49 -0.37
C SER A 332 3.54 -0.77 -1.58
N ASP A 333 3.11 -0.33 -2.74
CA ASP A 333 3.91 -0.43 -3.97
C ASP A 333 5.21 0.38 -3.96
N GLY A 334 5.37 1.28 -3.01
CA GLY A 334 6.66 1.91 -2.71
C GLY A 334 7.81 0.90 -2.60
N ARG A 335 7.55 -0.32 -2.08
CA ARG A 335 8.52 -1.41 -1.96
C ARG A 335 9.20 -1.80 -3.28
N PHE A 336 8.48 -1.72 -4.40
CA PHE A 336 9.02 -2.03 -5.73
C PHE A 336 9.79 -0.84 -6.31
N ILE A 337 9.28 0.37 -6.10
CA ILE A 337 9.83 1.61 -6.66
C ILE A 337 11.22 1.90 -6.07
N THR A 338 11.55 1.39 -4.87
CA THR A 338 12.89 1.50 -4.24
C THR A 338 14.04 0.99 -5.14
N GLU A 339 13.75 0.15 -6.13
CA GLU A 339 14.77 -0.36 -7.06
C GLU A 339 15.28 0.71 -8.03
N ILE A 340 14.50 1.77 -8.28
CA ILE A 340 14.80 2.82 -9.26
C ILE A 340 14.68 4.23 -8.68
N CYS A 341 14.32 4.36 -7.40
CA CYS A 341 14.13 5.63 -6.71
C CYS A 341 14.76 5.59 -5.30
N PRO A 342 15.70 6.47 -4.96
CA PRO A 342 16.35 6.49 -3.65
C PRO A 342 15.51 7.15 -2.54
N GLU A 343 14.65 8.12 -2.89
CA GLU A 343 13.82 8.85 -1.93
C GLU A 343 12.34 8.63 -2.24
N ILE A 344 11.66 7.84 -1.38
CA ILE A 344 10.24 7.51 -1.50
C ILE A 344 9.56 7.81 -0.18
N VAL A 345 8.44 8.48 -0.24
CA VAL A 345 7.56 8.71 0.91
C VAL A 345 6.11 8.44 0.53
N GLU A 346 5.28 8.19 1.53
CA GLU A 346 3.85 8.07 1.33
C GLU A 346 3.16 9.18 2.12
N LEU A 347 2.28 9.87 1.42
CA LEU A 347 1.44 10.93 1.99
C LEU A 347 0.09 10.92 1.28
N GLY A 348 -0.98 10.84 2.04
CA GLY A 348 -2.34 10.83 1.51
C GLY A 348 -3.40 11.01 2.60
N PRO A 349 -4.65 10.62 2.31
CA PRO A 349 -5.81 10.81 3.18
C PRO A 349 -5.68 10.17 4.56
N VAL A 350 -6.67 10.46 5.41
CA VAL A 350 -6.85 9.79 6.71
C VAL A 350 -7.29 8.35 6.48
N ASN A 351 -6.58 7.41 7.12
CA ASN A 351 -6.72 5.96 6.91
C ASN A 351 -7.84 5.30 7.73
N ALA A 352 -8.60 6.07 8.50
CA ALA A 352 -9.55 5.52 9.47
C ALA A 352 -10.69 4.67 8.83
N SER A 353 -11.03 4.91 7.56
CA SER A 353 -12.13 4.27 6.85
C SER A 353 -11.72 3.28 5.74
N ILE A 354 -10.41 3.13 5.45
CA ILE A 354 -9.93 2.22 4.40
C ILE A 354 -10.40 0.79 4.62
N HIS A 355 -10.73 0.08 3.54
CA HIS A 355 -11.19 -1.31 3.51
C HIS A 355 -12.48 -1.58 4.31
N LYS A 356 -13.08 -0.55 4.91
CA LYS A 356 -14.33 -0.65 5.68
C LYS A 356 -15.55 -0.35 4.81
N LEU A 357 -16.72 -0.70 5.33
CA LEU A 357 -17.99 -0.20 4.82
C LEU A 357 -18.06 1.33 5.04
N ASN A 358 -18.74 2.03 4.12
CA ASN A 358 -18.87 3.48 4.16
C ASN A 358 -17.52 4.22 4.19
N GLU A 359 -16.55 3.72 3.43
CA GLU A 359 -15.28 4.40 3.20
C GLU A 359 -15.53 5.85 2.74
N HIS A 360 -14.71 6.78 3.22
CA HIS A 360 -14.96 8.20 3.01
C HIS A 360 -13.73 9.08 3.20
N ILE A 361 -13.83 10.32 2.70
CA ILE A 361 -12.86 11.41 2.90
C ILE A 361 -13.58 12.71 3.22
N ALA A 362 -13.02 13.56 4.07
CA ALA A 362 -13.51 14.92 4.24
C ALA A 362 -13.28 15.75 2.97
N ILE A 363 -14.29 16.46 2.48
CA ILE A 363 -14.17 17.25 1.23
C ILE A 363 -13.10 18.32 1.36
N ALA A 364 -12.93 18.91 2.54
CA ALA A 364 -11.90 19.91 2.80
C ALA A 364 -10.47 19.37 2.61
N ASP A 365 -10.26 18.06 2.83
CA ASP A 365 -8.95 17.43 2.71
C ASP A 365 -8.52 17.26 1.23
N LEU A 366 -9.47 17.19 0.29
CA LEU A 366 -9.17 17.01 -1.13
C LEU A 366 -8.31 18.14 -1.70
N ASP A 367 -8.75 19.38 -1.51
CA ASP A 367 -8.03 20.54 -2.02
C ASP A 367 -6.78 20.85 -1.19
N ALA A 368 -6.80 20.55 0.10
CA ALA A 368 -5.63 20.67 0.95
C ALA A 368 -4.52 19.69 0.50
N LEU A 369 -4.88 18.45 0.20
CA LEU A 369 -3.94 17.44 -0.30
C LEU A 369 -3.34 17.85 -1.66
N SER A 370 -4.19 18.35 -2.59
CA SER A 370 -3.73 18.88 -3.88
C SER A 370 -2.75 20.04 -3.71
N LYS A 371 -3.00 20.97 -2.77
CA LYS A 371 -2.09 22.08 -2.45
C LYS A 371 -0.76 21.61 -1.87
N ILE A 372 -0.78 20.60 -1.00
CA ILE A 372 0.46 20.00 -0.46
C ILE A 372 1.32 19.44 -1.59
N TYR A 373 0.73 18.68 -2.51
CA TYR A 373 1.45 18.11 -3.65
C TYR A 373 1.94 19.19 -4.63
N GLN A 374 1.15 20.23 -4.88
CA GLN A 374 1.57 21.38 -5.70
C GLN A 374 2.79 22.08 -5.08
N GLN A 375 2.77 22.35 -3.77
CA GLN A 375 3.88 22.97 -3.07
C GLN A 375 5.13 22.08 -3.12
N ALA A 376 4.97 20.76 -2.92
CA ALA A 376 6.07 19.81 -3.04
C ALA A 376 6.71 19.83 -4.44
N LEU A 377 5.91 19.87 -5.51
CA LEU A 377 6.43 20.03 -6.88
C LEU A 377 7.23 21.32 -7.03
N THR A 378 6.71 22.44 -6.52
CA THR A 378 7.37 23.76 -6.59
C THR A 378 8.76 23.72 -5.94
N ASP A 379 8.85 23.14 -4.76
CA ASP A 379 10.10 23.13 -3.98
C ASP A 379 11.09 22.06 -4.50
N LEU A 380 10.60 20.86 -4.91
CA LEU A 380 11.45 19.78 -5.45
C LEU A 380 12.05 20.16 -6.81
N LEU A 381 11.27 20.82 -7.66
CA LEU A 381 11.71 21.25 -8.98
C LEU A 381 12.39 22.63 -8.98
N ASN A 382 12.54 23.29 -7.81
CA ASN A 382 13.07 24.63 -7.67
C ASN A 382 12.42 25.63 -8.64
N ALA A 383 11.11 25.49 -8.86
CA ALA A 383 10.33 26.40 -9.67
C ALA A 383 10.01 27.65 -8.81
N ARG A 384 10.83 28.68 -8.92
CA ARG A 384 10.65 29.98 -8.24
C ARG A 384 10.14 31.04 -9.20
#